data_6fb0fc116f972015090c45f7ccb6a8b0
#
_entry.id   6fb0fc116f972015090c45f7ccb6a8b0
#
_cell.length_a   1.000
_cell.length_b   1.000
_cell.length_c   1.000
_cell.angle_alpha   90.00
_cell.angle_beta   90.00
_cell.angle_gamma   90.00
#
_symmetry.space_group_name_H-M   'P 1'
#
loop_
_entity.id
_entity.type
_entity.pdbx_description
1 polymer ?
#
loop_
_entity_poly.entity_id
_entity_poly.type
_entity_poly.pdbx_seq_one_letter_code
_entity_poly.pdbx_strand_id
1 'polypeptide(L)'
;IKFNSNSIKYCFYELKKHKSRTLRSFQLFNKHGNSMIKIYLKGKSKDQFDFIANEHKVEYNYELQKNFESSKFDNEYEVIDKHEIVADTTLRKILNKTAEDKIPVNLYAFGLDCTQCHSDTIKNVIDYGPWLNVMDKNFNIHVLEKNITVSNYGKRYGNNFIDFKDSNDNLVLSISASKKYNDIFSVIFKEIDNE
;
A
#
# COMPACT_ATOMS: atom_id res chain seq x y z
N ILE A 1 1.93 6.21 7.81
CA ILE A 1 0.87 5.21 7.97
C ILE A 1 -0.29 5.85 8.71
N LYS A 2 -1.50 5.73 8.17
CA LYS A 2 -2.75 6.07 8.85
C LYS A 2 -3.53 4.78 9.05
N PHE A 3 -4.10 4.58 10.22
CA PHE A 3 -4.97 3.45 10.50
C PHE A 3 -6.00 3.83 11.56
N ASN A 4 -7.15 3.16 11.52
CA ASN A 4 -8.16 3.30 12.55
C ASN A 4 -7.83 2.33 13.70
N SER A 5 -7.34 2.85 14.83
CA SER A 5 -6.99 2.04 15.98
C SER A 5 -8.19 1.25 16.55
N ASN A 6 -9.41 1.78 16.40
CA ASN A 6 -10.63 1.11 16.86
C ASN A 6 -10.97 -0.13 16.03
N SER A 7 -10.42 -0.24 14.82
CA SER A 7 -10.61 -1.42 13.96
C SER A 7 -9.70 -2.58 14.36
N ILE A 8 -8.67 -2.37 15.20
CA ILE A 8 -7.79 -3.44 15.65
C ILE A 8 -8.56 -4.34 16.61
N LYS A 9 -8.66 -5.62 16.25
CA LYS A 9 -9.33 -6.63 17.09
C LYS A 9 -8.36 -7.67 17.63
N TYR A 10 -7.38 -8.06 16.81
CA TYR A 10 -6.44 -9.12 17.15
C TYR A 10 -5.01 -8.63 16.95
N CYS A 11 -4.13 -9.02 17.85
CA CYS A 11 -2.69 -8.81 17.75
C CYS A 11 -1.98 -10.14 17.99
N PHE A 12 -1.21 -10.60 17.02
CA PHE A 12 -0.42 -11.83 17.12
C PHE A 12 1.05 -11.49 17.20
N TYR A 13 1.73 -12.11 18.14
CA TYR A 13 3.19 -12.11 18.21
C TYR A 13 3.72 -13.34 17.49
N GLU A 14 4.52 -13.11 16.44
CA GLU A 14 5.11 -14.18 15.64
C GLU A 14 6.61 -14.28 15.86
N LEU A 15 7.07 -15.49 16.13
CA LEU A 15 8.48 -15.89 16.12
C LEU A 15 8.72 -16.81 14.93
N LYS A 16 9.39 -16.33 13.89
CA LYS A 16 9.67 -17.10 12.68
C LYS A 16 11.17 -17.35 12.52
N LYS A 17 11.59 -18.60 12.51
CA LYS A 17 12.97 -18.98 12.16
C LYS A 17 13.22 -18.73 10.67
N HIS A 18 14.27 -17.98 10.36
CA HIS A 18 14.71 -17.74 8.98
C HIS A 18 16.22 -17.88 8.92
N LYS A 19 16.71 -18.98 8.33
CA LYS A 19 18.14 -19.33 8.34
C LYS A 19 18.67 -19.39 9.80
N SER A 20 19.71 -18.62 10.12
CA SER A 20 20.31 -18.51 11.45
C SER A 20 19.65 -17.46 12.36
N ARG A 21 18.59 -16.78 11.92
CA ARG A 21 17.96 -15.68 12.66
C ARG A 21 16.52 -16.01 13.04
N THR A 22 16.08 -15.49 14.19
CA THR A 22 14.67 -15.48 14.55
C THR A 22 14.10 -14.10 14.24
N LEU A 23 13.16 -14.06 13.32
CA LEU A 23 12.38 -12.85 13.03
C LEU A 23 11.27 -12.73 14.07
N ARG A 24 11.07 -11.52 14.55
CA ARG A 24 10.00 -11.16 15.49
C ARG A 24 9.09 -10.16 14.84
N SER A 25 7.79 -10.37 14.94
CA SER A 25 6.80 -9.42 14.45
C SER A 25 5.53 -9.41 15.28
N PHE A 26 4.90 -8.25 15.40
CA PHE A 26 3.50 -8.11 15.76
C PHE A 26 2.67 -7.98 14.49
N GLN A 27 1.57 -8.71 14.41
CA GLN A 27 0.63 -8.64 13.30
C GLN A 27 -0.73 -8.22 13.85
N LEU A 28 -1.25 -7.11 13.33
CA LEU A 28 -2.52 -6.54 13.73
C LEU A 28 -3.58 -6.89 12.69
N PHE A 29 -4.74 -7.33 13.16
CA PHE A 29 -5.86 -7.71 12.32
C PHE A 29 -7.14 -7.02 12.79
N ASN A 30 -8.04 -6.75 11.84
CA ASN A 30 -9.37 -6.25 12.15
C ASN A 30 -10.31 -7.39 12.63
N LYS A 31 -11.55 -7.03 12.99
CA LYS A 31 -12.57 -7.98 13.45
C LYS A 31 -12.93 -9.07 12.44
N HIS A 32 -12.67 -8.83 11.15
CA HIS A 32 -12.92 -9.77 10.06
C HIS A 32 -11.72 -10.67 9.74
N GLY A 33 -10.61 -10.54 10.48
CA GLY A 33 -9.38 -11.30 10.25
C GLY A 33 -8.50 -10.76 9.11
N ASN A 34 -8.79 -9.56 8.59
CA ASN A 34 -7.94 -8.93 7.59
C ASN A 34 -6.70 -8.33 8.23
N SER A 35 -5.53 -8.59 7.64
CA SER A 35 -4.26 -8.01 8.09
C SER A 35 -4.25 -6.49 7.84
N MET A 36 -3.96 -5.74 8.88
CA MET A 36 -3.85 -4.28 8.84
C MET A 36 -2.40 -3.84 8.80
N ILE A 37 -1.61 -4.27 9.77
CA ILE A 37 -0.22 -3.84 9.96
C ILE A 37 0.61 -5.03 10.43
N LYS A 38 1.83 -5.13 9.89
CA LYS A 38 2.86 -6.02 10.41
C LYS A 38 4.10 -5.22 10.82
N ILE A 39 4.45 -5.28 12.08
CA ILE A 39 5.57 -4.56 12.69
C ILE A 39 6.70 -5.55 12.94
N TYR A 40 7.81 -5.39 12.24
CA TYR A 40 8.99 -6.23 12.40
C TYR A 40 10.00 -5.59 13.34
N LEU A 41 10.59 -6.40 14.20
CA LEU A 41 11.76 -5.98 14.96
C LEU A 41 12.95 -5.86 14.01
N LYS A 42 13.50 -4.63 13.91
CA LYS A 42 14.80 -4.35 13.31
C LYS A 42 15.71 -3.78 14.38
N GLY A 43 16.88 -4.40 14.59
CA GLY A 43 17.85 -3.90 15.56
C GLY A 43 17.95 -4.70 16.86
N LYS A 44 18.30 -4.03 17.96
CA LYS A 44 18.75 -4.69 19.22
C LYS A 44 17.69 -4.78 20.30
N SER A 45 16.49 -4.23 20.13
CA SER A 45 15.42 -4.15 21.15
C SER A 45 14.63 -5.46 21.31
N LYS A 46 15.33 -6.60 21.27
CA LYS A 46 14.72 -7.92 21.38
C LYS A 46 13.98 -8.10 22.71
N ASP A 47 14.63 -7.74 23.80
CA ASP A 47 14.08 -8.00 25.15
C ASP A 47 12.84 -7.16 25.42
N GLN A 48 12.82 -5.89 24.94
CA GLN A 48 11.64 -5.03 25.02
C GLN A 48 10.49 -5.56 24.16
N PHE A 49 10.80 -6.10 22.99
CA PHE A 49 9.80 -6.66 22.08
C PHE A 49 9.18 -7.94 22.64
N ASP A 50 10.01 -8.83 23.21
CA ASP A 50 9.59 -10.06 23.89
C ASP A 50 8.83 -9.72 25.20
N PHE A 51 9.25 -8.68 25.93
CA PHE A 51 8.57 -8.20 27.15
C PHE A 51 7.14 -7.76 26.84
N ILE A 52 6.95 -6.88 25.84
CA ILE A 52 5.61 -6.42 25.43
C ILE A 52 4.72 -7.61 25.07
N ALA A 53 5.26 -8.59 24.32
CA ALA A 53 4.51 -9.77 23.94
C ALA A 53 4.06 -10.60 25.16
N ASN A 54 4.93 -10.77 26.14
CA ASN A 54 4.64 -11.57 27.34
C ASN A 54 3.66 -10.87 28.29
N GLU A 55 3.81 -9.56 28.50
CA GLU A 55 2.92 -8.77 29.38
C GLU A 55 1.48 -8.73 28.89
N HIS A 56 1.29 -8.76 27.55
CA HIS A 56 -0.04 -8.65 26.95
C HIS A 56 -0.56 -9.96 26.35
N LYS A 57 0.14 -11.08 26.62
CA LYS A 57 -0.30 -12.38 26.16
C LYS A 57 -1.59 -12.80 26.88
N VAL A 58 -2.60 -13.14 26.09
CA VAL A 58 -3.84 -13.73 26.57
C VAL A 58 -4.01 -15.12 25.96
N GLU A 59 -4.59 -16.05 26.72
CA GLU A 59 -5.05 -17.30 26.15
C GLU A 59 -6.32 -17.02 25.35
N TYR A 60 -6.28 -17.30 24.07
CA TYR A 60 -7.39 -17.05 23.17
C TYR A 60 -7.85 -18.34 22.52
N ASN A 61 -9.11 -18.72 22.78
CA ASN A 61 -9.78 -19.79 22.07
C ASN A 61 -10.27 -19.23 20.72
N TYR A 62 -9.62 -19.65 19.66
CA TYR A 62 -9.79 -19.10 18.32
C TYR A 62 -10.88 -19.86 17.54
N GLU A 63 -12.08 -19.32 17.46
CA GLU A 63 -13.04 -19.66 16.43
C GLU A 63 -12.95 -18.65 15.29
N LEU A 64 -12.42 -19.08 14.15
CA LEU A 64 -12.42 -18.29 12.90
C LEU A 64 -13.84 -18.02 12.48
N GLN A 65 -14.33 -16.81 12.68
CA GLN A 65 -15.56 -16.37 12.01
C GLN A 65 -15.25 -16.18 10.50
N LYS A 66 -15.80 -17.07 9.69
CA LYS A 66 -15.62 -17.11 8.22
C LYS A 66 -16.42 -16.06 7.44
N ASN A 67 -17.00 -15.08 8.07
CA ASN A 67 -17.81 -14.08 7.41
C ASN A 67 -16.95 -12.84 7.10
N PHE A 68 -16.34 -12.87 5.93
CA PHE A 68 -15.69 -11.72 5.34
C PHE A 68 -16.75 -10.82 4.70
N GLU A 69 -17.24 -9.83 5.43
CA GLU A 69 -17.91 -8.70 4.80
C GLU A 69 -16.83 -7.75 4.27
N SER A 70 -16.82 -7.52 2.96
CA SER A 70 -15.97 -6.50 2.36
C SER A 70 -16.42 -5.13 2.85
N SER A 71 -15.66 -4.49 3.71
CA SER A 71 -15.88 -3.09 4.02
C SER A 71 -15.48 -2.27 2.80
N LYS A 72 -16.42 -1.52 2.21
CA LYS A 72 -16.10 -0.53 1.19
C LYS A 72 -15.35 0.63 1.85
N PHE A 73 -14.30 1.10 1.19
CA PHE A 73 -13.62 2.34 1.59
C PHE A 73 -14.54 3.52 1.26
N ASP A 74 -15.05 4.20 2.27
CA ASP A 74 -15.58 5.55 2.12
C ASP A 74 -14.40 6.53 2.06
N ASN A 75 -13.77 6.61 0.91
CA ASN A 75 -12.84 7.69 0.63
C ASN A 75 -13.64 8.87 0.09
N GLU A 76 -14.16 9.69 0.96
CA GLU A 76 -14.70 11.02 0.62
C GLU A 76 -13.56 11.94 0.17
N TYR A 77 -13.18 11.82 -1.09
CA TYR A 77 -12.32 12.79 -1.74
C TYR A 77 -13.09 13.47 -2.86
N GLU A 78 -13.11 14.78 -2.85
CA GLU A 78 -13.65 15.56 -3.95
C GLU A 78 -12.77 15.38 -5.19
N VAL A 79 -13.22 14.60 -6.16
CA VAL A 79 -12.58 14.41 -7.46
C VAL A 79 -13.19 15.42 -8.41
N ILE A 80 -12.44 16.47 -8.77
CA ILE A 80 -12.94 17.60 -9.59
C ILE A 80 -12.99 17.21 -11.07
N ASP A 81 -12.10 16.31 -11.51
CA ASP A 81 -12.01 15.87 -12.91
C ASP A 81 -11.51 14.42 -12.93
N LYS A 82 -12.23 13.53 -13.63
CA LYS A 82 -11.93 12.11 -13.61
C LYS A 82 -12.05 11.54 -15.02
N HIS A 83 -10.94 11.01 -15.52
CA HIS A 83 -10.90 10.20 -16.74
C HIS A 83 -10.58 8.76 -16.38
N GLU A 84 -11.33 7.82 -16.91
CA GLU A 84 -11.11 6.40 -16.72
C GLU A 84 -10.21 5.85 -17.81
N ILE A 85 -9.18 5.11 -17.43
CA ILE A 85 -8.26 4.44 -18.33
C ILE A 85 -8.22 2.97 -17.96
N VAL A 86 -8.42 2.15 -18.94
CA VAL A 86 -8.31 0.70 -18.83
C VAL A 86 -7.07 0.26 -19.61
N ALA A 87 -5.92 0.25 -18.93
CA ALA A 87 -4.69 -0.28 -19.52
C ALA A 87 -3.94 -1.13 -18.50
N ASP A 88 -3.70 -2.38 -18.81
CA ASP A 88 -3.05 -3.37 -17.95
C ASP A 88 -1.64 -2.98 -17.49
N THR A 89 -0.99 -2.02 -18.17
CA THR A 89 0.40 -1.63 -17.92
C THR A 89 0.55 -0.20 -17.38
N THR A 90 -0.53 0.51 -17.12
CA THR A 90 -0.49 1.94 -16.71
C THR A 90 0.34 2.15 -15.46
N LEU A 91 0.17 1.30 -14.42
CA LEU A 91 0.95 1.41 -13.19
C LEU A 91 2.45 1.29 -13.45
N ARG A 92 2.85 0.29 -14.22
CA ARG A 92 4.25 0.02 -14.60
C ARG A 92 4.88 1.20 -15.33
N LYS A 93 4.18 1.73 -16.33
CA LYS A 93 4.64 2.87 -17.13
C LYS A 93 4.87 4.10 -16.24
N ILE A 94 3.93 4.39 -15.35
CA ILE A 94 4.03 5.53 -14.42
C ILE A 94 5.19 5.36 -13.45
N LEU A 95 5.34 4.20 -12.82
CA LEU A 95 6.43 3.96 -11.88
C LEU A 95 7.79 4.06 -12.56
N ASN A 96 7.96 3.46 -13.74
CA ASN A 96 9.20 3.56 -14.52
C ASN A 96 9.50 5.00 -14.92
N LYS A 97 8.52 5.69 -15.52
CA LYS A 97 8.72 7.06 -16.00
C LYS A 97 9.05 8.03 -14.85
N THR A 98 8.35 7.92 -13.71
CA THR A 98 8.65 8.76 -12.55
C THR A 98 10.01 8.45 -11.93
N ALA A 99 10.48 7.19 -12.01
CA ALA A 99 11.82 6.80 -11.57
C ALA A 99 12.91 7.34 -12.51
N GLU A 100 12.74 7.19 -13.84
CA GLU A 100 13.65 7.70 -14.86
C GLU A 100 13.82 9.21 -14.77
N ASP A 101 12.73 9.94 -14.70
CA ASP A 101 12.70 11.41 -14.66
C ASP A 101 12.98 11.96 -13.24
N LYS A 102 13.18 11.08 -12.26
CA LYS A 102 13.43 11.42 -10.84
C LYS A 102 12.36 12.34 -10.24
N ILE A 103 11.11 12.11 -10.59
CA ILE A 103 9.98 12.89 -10.10
C ILE A 103 9.58 12.38 -8.72
N PRO A 104 9.62 13.24 -7.67
CA PRO A 104 9.09 12.86 -6.36
C PRO A 104 7.57 12.66 -6.45
N VAL A 105 7.12 11.53 -5.94
CA VAL A 105 5.70 11.16 -5.90
C VAL A 105 5.22 10.93 -4.49
N ASN A 106 3.93 11.12 -4.28
CA ASN A 106 3.22 10.62 -3.12
C ASN A 106 2.51 9.34 -3.55
N LEU A 107 2.89 8.23 -2.98
CA LEU A 107 2.31 6.92 -3.24
C LEU A 107 1.54 6.48 -1.99
N TYR A 108 0.27 6.17 -2.17
CA TYR A 108 -0.63 5.70 -1.12
C TYR A 108 -1.08 4.28 -1.45
N ALA A 109 -0.77 3.34 -0.56
CA ALA A 109 -1.29 1.98 -0.64
C ALA A 109 -2.41 1.81 0.38
N PHE A 110 -3.56 1.38 -0.09
CA PHE A 110 -4.78 1.25 0.69
C PHE A 110 -5.01 -0.19 1.10
N GLY A 111 -5.25 -0.40 2.38
CA GLY A 111 -5.80 -1.62 2.96
C GLY A 111 -7.14 -1.30 3.60
N LEU A 112 -7.89 -2.30 4.04
CA LEU A 112 -9.26 -2.14 4.56
C LEU A 112 -9.37 -1.10 5.70
N ASP A 113 -8.39 -1.06 6.59
CA ASP A 113 -8.38 -0.18 7.76
C ASP A 113 -7.03 0.53 7.94
N CYS A 114 -6.20 0.51 6.91
CA CYS A 114 -4.85 1.05 6.97
C CYS A 114 -4.44 1.63 5.63
N THR A 115 -3.90 2.84 5.63
CA THR A 115 -3.28 3.46 4.47
C THR A 115 -1.80 3.70 4.75
N GLN A 116 -0.95 3.19 3.89
CA GLN A 116 0.48 3.49 3.91
C GLN A 116 0.76 4.60 2.89
N CYS A 117 1.63 5.53 3.26
CA CYS A 117 2.06 6.63 2.40
C CYS A 117 3.57 6.67 2.32
N HIS A 118 4.07 6.85 1.12
CA HIS A 118 5.47 7.14 0.82
C HIS A 118 5.54 8.44 0.00
N SER A 119 6.46 9.34 0.38
CA SER A 119 6.65 10.62 -0.32
C SER A 119 8.14 10.80 -0.58
N ASP A 120 8.59 10.40 -1.75
CA ASP A 120 9.97 10.52 -2.21
C ASP A 120 10.07 10.15 -3.71
N THR A 121 11.27 10.19 -4.25
CA THR A 121 11.59 9.68 -5.57
C THR A 121 11.71 8.16 -5.55
N ILE A 122 11.00 7.49 -6.45
CA ILE A 122 11.15 6.04 -6.71
C ILE A 122 12.45 5.84 -7.52
N LYS A 123 13.18 4.77 -7.23
CA LYS A 123 14.49 4.50 -7.87
C LYS A 123 14.58 3.12 -8.50
N ASN A 124 14.04 2.11 -7.84
CA ASN A 124 14.21 0.72 -8.23
C ASN A 124 12.85 0.07 -8.48
N VAL A 125 12.40 0.08 -9.73
CA VAL A 125 11.22 -0.63 -10.19
C VAL A 125 11.70 -1.93 -10.82
N ILE A 126 11.28 -3.08 -10.29
CA ILE A 126 11.75 -4.39 -10.74
C ILE A 126 10.62 -5.41 -10.82
N ASP A 127 10.76 -6.35 -11.74
CA ASP A 127 9.88 -7.50 -11.87
C ASP A 127 10.43 -8.69 -11.06
N TYR A 128 9.52 -9.36 -10.34
CA TYR A 128 9.82 -10.61 -9.69
C TYR A 128 8.64 -11.58 -9.84
N GLY A 129 8.74 -12.50 -10.77
CA GLY A 129 7.61 -13.36 -11.15
C GLY A 129 6.41 -12.53 -11.61
N PRO A 130 5.21 -12.74 -11.03
CA PRO A 130 4.01 -11.99 -11.40
C PRO A 130 3.90 -10.61 -10.72
N TRP A 131 4.90 -10.20 -9.93
CA TRP A 131 4.87 -9.01 -9.11
C TRP A 131 5.66 -7.87 -9.72
N LEU A 132 5.03 -6.70 -9.79
CA LEU A 132 5.71 -5.42 -9.98
C LEU A 132 6.14 -4.90 -8.61
N ASN A 133 7.41 -4.57 -8.47
CA ASN A 133 7.97 -4.17 -7.18
C ASN A 133 8.67 -2.83 -7.26
N VAL A 134 8.52 -2.02 -6.22
CA VAL A 134 9.46 -0.95 -5.89
C VAL A 134 10.32 -1.45 -4.73
N MET A 135 11.64 -1.46 -4.91
CA MET A 135 12.60 -2.01 -3.95
C MET A 135 13.65 -0.96 -3.57
N ASP A 136 13.20 0.12 -2.94
CA ASP A 136 14.08 1.17 -2.45
C ASP A 136 14.58 0.88 -1.03
N LYS A 137 15.67 1.53 -0.63
CA LYS A 137 16.29 1.30 0.69
C LYS A 137 15.32 1.48 1.86
N ASN A 138 14.43 2.47 1.75
CA ASN A 138 13.52 2.86 2.83
C ASN A 138 12.05 2.58 2.50
N PHE A 139 11.77 2.04 1.31
CA PHE A 139 10.42 1.79 0.86
C PHE A 139 10.35 0.59 -0.07
N ASN A 140 9.47 -0.34 0.25
CA ASN A 140 9.18 -1.48 -0.61
C ASN A 140 7.67 -1.60 -0.79
N ILE A 141 7.25 -1.80 -2.03
CA ILE A 141 5.87 -2.18 -2.36
C ILE A 141 5.89 -3.34 -3.35
N HIS A 142 4.97 -4.26 -3.21
CA HIS A 142 4.78 -5.42 -4.09
C HIS A 142 3.35 -5.39 -4.60
N VAL A 143 3.18 -5.24 -5.90
CA VAL A 143 1.86 -5.14 -6.53
C VAL A 143 1.68 -6.30 -7.51
N LEU A 144 0.57 -7.00 -7.37
CA LEU A 144 0.14 -7.99 -8.35
C LEU A 144 -0.62 -7.26 -9.45
N GLU A 145 0.11 -6.80 -10.48
CA GLU A 145 -0.40 -5.88 -11.50
C GLU A 145 -1.66 -6.37 -12.20
N LYS A 146 -1.76 -7.67 -12.45
CA LYS A 146 -2.96 -8.31 -13.05
C LYS A 146 -4.25 -8.15 -12.24
N ASN A 147 -4.17 -7.76 -10.96
CA ASN A 147 -5.34 -7.51 -10.13
C ASN A 147 -5.81 -6.05 -10.20
N ILE A 148 -5.08 -5.19 -10.92
CA ILE A 148 -5.49 -3.82 -11.19
C ILE A 148 -6.29 -3.85 -12.48
N THR A 149 -7.55 -3.46 -12.41
CA THR A 149 -8.48 -3.52 -13.53
C THR A 149 -8.90 -2.17 -14.06
N VAL A 150 -8.77 -1.13 -13.23
CA VAL A 150 -9.17 0.23 -13.58
C VAL A 150 -8.14 1.21 -13.06
N SER A 151 -7.80 2.20 -13.90
CA SER A 151 -7.02 3.36 -13.51
C SER A 151 -7.83 4.64 -13.75
N ASN A 152 -7.85 5.53 -12.78
CA ASN A 152 -8.54 6.81 -12.89
C ASN A 152 -7.55 7.95 -12.72
N TYR A 153 -7.51 8.84 -13.68
CA TYR A 153 -6.76 10.08 -13.59
C TYR A 153 -7.67 11.24 -13.18
N GLY A 154 -7.19 12.17 -12.38
CA GLY A 154 -7.98 13.31 -11.97
C GLY A 154 -7.20 14.32 -11.15
N LYS A 155 -7.93 15.28 -10.55
CA LYS A 155 -7.39 16.27 -9.62
C LYS A 155 -8.01 16.13 -8.25
N ARG A 156 -7.14 16.20 -7.22
CA ARG A 156 -7.51 16.14 -5.82
C ARG A 156 -6.73 17.22 -5.06
N TYR A 157 -7.42 18.19 -4.46
CA TYR A 157 -6.80 19.33 -3.78
C TYR A 157 -5.76 20.08 -4.64
N GLY A 158 -6.05 20.23 -5.94
CA GLY A 158 -5.17 20.90 -6.90
C GLY A 158 -3.94 20.11 -7.35
N ASN A 159 -3.79 18.85 -6.93
CA ASN A 159 -2.74 17.95 -7.40
C ASN A 159 -3.31 16.91 -8.35
N ASN A 160 -2.60 16.62 -9.43
CA ASN A 160 -2.92 15.52 -10.30
C ASN A 160 -2.63 14.20 -9.60
N PHE A 161 -3.52 13.23 -9.75
CA PHE A 161 -3.39 11.89 -9.19
C PHE A 161 -3.83 10.83 -10.19
N ILE A 162 -3.38 9.61 -9.95
CA ILE A 162 -3.88 8.40 -10.61
C ILE A 162 -4.24 7.41 -9.52
N ASP A 163 -5.46 6.94 -9.56
CA ASP A 163 -5.99 5.91 -8.68
C ASP A 163 -6.05 4.57 -9.42
N PHE A 164 -5.64 3.51 -8.76
CA PHE A 164 -5.66 2.15 -9.27
C PHE A 164 -6.60 1.30 -8.43
N LYS A 165 -7.51 0.60 -9.09
CA LYS A 165 -8.56 -0.18 -8.46
C LYS A 165 -8.51 -1.65 -8.85
N ASP A 166 -9.02 -2.51 -7.99
CA ASP A 166 -9.23 -3.92 -8.27
C ASP A 166 -10.56 -4.19 -8.98
N SER A 167 -10.84 -5.45 -9.30
CA SER A 167 -12.06 -5.90 -9.97
C SER A 167 -13.35 -5.66 -9.16
N ASN A 168 -13.25 -5.34 -7.88
CA ASN A 168 -14.36 -5.02 -7.00
C ASN A 168 -14.54 -3.51 -6.80
N ASP A 169 -13.87 -2.69 -7.63
CA ASP A 169 -13.84 -1.23 -7.53
C ASP A 169 -13.19 -0.70 -6.23
N ASN A 170 -12.43 -1.53 -5.51
CA ASN A 170 -11.68 -1.08 -4.35
C ASN A 170 -10.43 -0.34 -4.79
N LEU A 171 -10.22 0.84 -4.22
CA LEU A 171 -8.99 1.61 -4.39
C LEU A 171 -7.83 0.88 -3.69
N VAL A 172 -6.85 0.42 -4.44
CA VAL A 172 -5.68 -0.30 -3.92
C VAL A 172 -4.42 0.54 -3.86
N LEU A 173 -4.29 1.48 -4.80
CA LEU A 173 -3.13 2.36 -4.89
C LEU A 173 -3.54 3.73 -5.44
N SER A 174 -2.87 4.80 -4.97
CA SER A 174 -2.96 6.13 -5.56
C SER A 174 -1.57 6.74 -5.67
N ILE A 175 -1.29 7.36 -6.80
CA ILE A 175 -0.03 8.06 -7.03
C ILE A 175 -0.35 9.50 -7.42
N SER A 176 0.34 10.46 -6.78
CA SER A 176 0.27 11.87 -7.16
C SER A 176 1.66 12.48 -7.17
N ALA A 177 1.89 13.46 -8.03
CA ALA A 177 3.09 14.28 -7.93
C ALA A 177 2.93 15.36 -6.85
N SER A 178 4.04 15.89 -6.35
CA SER A 178 3.98 17.13 -5.58
C SER A 178 3.57 18.29 -6.49
N LYS A 179 2.97 19.34 -5.92
CA LYS A 179 2.45 20.51 -6.68
C LYS A 179 3.46 21.08 -7.68
N LYS A 180 4.74 21.08 -7.33
CA LYS A 180 5.84 21.55 -8.19
C LYS A 180 5.98 20.73 -9.50
N TYR A 181 5.60 19.46 -9.48
CA TYR A 181 5.75 18.52 -10.60
C TYR A 181 4.42 18.14 -11.25
N ASN A 182 3.36 18.87 -10.90
CA ASN A 182 2.01 18.56 -11.33
C ASN A 182 1.85 18.56 -12.87
N ASP A 183 2.46 19.54 -13.55
CA ASP A 183 2.39 19.66 -15.01
C ASP A 183 3.15 18.52 -15.70
N ILE A 184 4.33 18.16 -15.16
CA ILE A 184 5.14 17.04 -15.69
C ILE A 184 4.35 15.73 -15.52
N PHE A 185 3.72 15.54 -14.38
CA PHE A 185 2.91 14.35 -14.11
C PHE A 185 1.72 14.25 -15.08
N SER A 186 1.11 15.39 -15.45
CA SER A 186 0.05 15.45 -16.48
C SER A 186 0.56 15.05 -17.87
N VAL A 187 1.79 15.42 -18.23
CA VAL A 187 2.40 15.06 -19.51
C VAL A 187 2.64 13.55 -19.57
N ILE A 188 3.26 12.99 -18.52
CA ILE A 188 3.49 11.53 -18.40
C ILE A 188 2.18 10.78 -18.60
N PHE A 189 1.12 11.24 -17.94
CA PHE A 189 -0.17 10.61 -18.03
C PHE A 189 -0.73 10.62 -19.47
N LYS A 190 -0.67 11.76 -20.14
CA LYS A 190 -1.13 11.90 -21.53
C LYS A 190 -0.33 11.05 -22.53
N GLU A 191 0.98 10.90 -22.30
CA GLU A 191 1.83 10.02 -23.12
C GLU A 191 1.37 8.56 -22.98
N ILE A 192 1.04 8.12 -21.78
CA ILE A 192 0.58 6.75 -21.51
C ILE A 192 -0.82 6.49 -22.07
N ASP A 193 -1.72 7.49 -22.03
CA ASP A 193 -3.09 7.40 -22.54
C ASP A 193 -3.17 7.31 -24.06
N ASN A 194 -2.16 7.83 -24.77
CA ASN A 194 -2.10 7.85 -26.23
C ASN A 194 -1.38 6.63 -26.86
N GLU A 195 -0.84 5.72 -26.06
CA GLU A 195 -0.23 4.46 -26.49
C GLU A 195 -1.23 3.29 -26.49
#